data_45f5ec77cd571555bc332e294d450d37
#
_entry.id   45f5ec77cd571555bc332e294d450d37
#
_cell.length_a   1.000
_cell.length_b   1.000
_cell.length_c   1.000
_cell.angle_alpha   90.00
_cell.angle_beta   90.00
_cell.angle_gamma   90.00
#
_symmetry.space_group_name_H-M   'P 1'
#
loop_
_entity.id
_entity.type
_entity.pdbx_description
1 polymer ?
#
loop_
_entity_poly.entity_id
_entity_poly.type
_entity_poly.pdbx_seq_one_letter_code
_entity_poly.pdbx_strand_id
1 'polypeptide(L)'
;LRQSLQRLNLYQPEQRLPGTDWRDNMLRRFLNSRCLGRQGRLLVMPIVELVNHAPSAANWETRPNGGVGISGLRQGEILVKYSNADPLRRLMGYGFNAPEPMAFSLKVHLQHRGQPVLVQGGGGRHWFQPTGVEQQKERLIVHQPLLGFRKGPKLPKSLFLVACQGLNNVEPMELFEQIHRANTLELVNLLHQLDAVAGKTADQLRNGCLDQLEALSHQVGHRQDVLNAESAMSEPQRPLQ
;
A
#
# COMPACT_ATOMS: atom_id res chain seq x y z
N LEU A 1 -10.27 -5.71 -14.36
CA LEU A 1 -9.52 -4.65 -13.68
C LEU A 1 -10.30 -4.03 -12.51
N ARG A 2 -11.48 -3.41 -12.72
CA ARG A 2 -12.24 -2.76 -11.64
C ARG A 2 -12.56 -3.69 -10.48
N GLN A 3 -13.03 -4.90 -10.77
CA GLN A 3 -13.31 -5.93 -9.75
C GLN A 3 -12.04 -6.34 -9.01
N SER A 4 -10.91 -6.50 -9.71
CA SER A 4 -9.63 -6.82 -9.08
C SER A 4 -9.19 -5.72 -8.13
N LEU A 5 -9.27 -4.44 -8.51
CA LEU A 5 -8.94 -3.32 -7.66
C LEU A 5 -9.84 -3.24 -6.40
N GLN A 6 -11.13 -3.56 -6.55
CA GLN A 6 -12.06 -3.64 -5.41
C GLN A 6 -11.70 -4.80 -4.47
N ARG A 7 -11.45 -5.99 -5.02
CA ARG A 7 -11.07 -7.18 -4.25
C ARG A 7 -9.80 -6.95 -3.44
N LEU A 8 -8.81 -6.28 -4.03
CA LEU A 8 -7.54 -5.95 -3.40
C LEU A 8 -7.61 -4.75 -2.42
N ASN A 9 -8.79 -4.15 -2.27
CA ASN A 9 -9.03 -2.95 -1.46
C ASN A 9 -8.21 -1.72 -1.91
N LEU A 10 -7.85 -1.67 -3.19
CA LEU A 10 -7.19 -0.53 -3.82
C LEU A 10 -8.20 0.51 -4.32
N TYR A 11 -9.39 0.08 -4.68
CA TYR A 11 -10.47 0.93 -5.14
C TYR A 11 -11.75 0.63 -4.37
N GLN A 12 -12.29 1.63 -3.71
CA GLN A 12 -13.65 1.60 -3.18
C GLN A 12 -14.53 2.42 -4.12
N PRO A 13 -15.61 1.86 -4.66
CA PRO A 13 -16.55 2.67 -5.40
C PRO A 13 -17.02 3.79 -4.47
N GLU A 14 -16.78 5.01 -4.85
CA GLU A 14 -17.37 6.13 -4.14
C GLU A 14 -18.87 5.86 -4.10
N GLN A 15 -19.43 5.76 -2.92
CA GLN A 15 -20.87 5.86 -2.76
C GLN A 15 -21.23 7.26 -3.29
N ARG A 16 -21.67 7.32 -4.55
CA ARG A 16 -22.24 8.54 -5.07
C ARG A 16 -23.45 8.81 -4.20
N LEU A 17 -23.34 9.81 -3.35
CA LEU A 17 -24.53 10.31 -2.68
C LEU A 17 -25.49 10.75 -3.77
N PRO A 18 -26.75 10.30 -3.75
CA PRO A 18 -27.75 10.74 -4.72
C PRO A 18 -27.74 12.27 -4.77
N GLY A 19 -27.63 12.85 -5.96
CA GLY A 19 -27.67 14.32 -6.16
C GLY A 19 -26.31 15.04 -6.10
N THR A 20 -25.17 14.36 -5.88
CA THR A 20 -23.85 15.04 -5.96
C THR A 20 -23.41 15.21 -7.41
N ASP A 21 -23.10 16.47 -7.77
CA ASP A 21 -22.54 16.78 -9.07
C ASP A 21 -21.01 16.51 -9.13
N TRP A 22 -20.39 16.74 -10.29
CA TRP A 22 -18.96 16.54 -10.47
C TRP A 22 -18.12 17.50 -9.60
N ARG A 23 -18.63 18.68 -9.26
CA ARG A 23 -17.95 19.68 -8.43
C ARG A 23 -17.84 19.21 -6.99
N ASP A 24 -18.90 18.63 -6.45
CA ASP A 24 -18.90 18.01 -5.12
C ASP A 24 -17.89 16.86 -5.04
N ASN A 25 -17.80 16.05 -6.08
CA ASN A 25 -16.82 14.98 -6.16
C ASN A 25 -15.38 15.52 -6.23
N MET A 26 -15.15 16.58 -7.03
CA MET A 26 -13.84 17.23 -7.08
C MET A 26 -13.46 17.88 -5.75
N LEU A 27 -14.39 18.61 -5.12
CA LEU A 27 -14.15 19.22 -3.80
C LEU A 27 -13.82 18.15 -2.76
N ARG A 28 -14.56 17.05 -2.74
CA ARG A 28 -14.29 15.93 -1.83
C ARG A 28 -12.91 15.32 -2.06
N ARG A 29 -12.50 15.08 -3.31
CA ARG A 29 -11.16 14.59 -3.63
C ARG A 29 -10.08 15.58 -3.21
N PHE A 30 -10.29 16.86 -3.47
CA PHE A 30 -9.40 17.92 -3.04
C PHE A 30 -9.22 17.90 -1.51
N LEU A 31 -10.33 17.91 -0.76
CA LEU A 31 -10.31 17.86 0.69
C LEU A 31 -9.63 16.58 1.22
N ASN A 32 -9.96 15.42 0.65
CA ASN A 32 -9.35 14.14 1.06
C ASN A 32 -7.84 14.08 0.83
N SER A 33 -7.34 14.73 -0.22
CA SER A 33 -5.90 14.76 -0.55
C SER A 33 -5.12 15.88 0.15
N ARG A 34 -5.82 16.89 0.72
CA ARG A 34 -5.21 18.10 1.29
C ARG A 34 -5.49 18.30 2.79
N CYS A 35 -6.41 17.52 3.36
CA CYS A 35 -6.69 17.58 4.78
C CYS A 35 -5.69 16.78 5.61
N LEU A 36 -5.27 17.34 6.71
CA LEU A 36 -4.52 16.64 7.74
C LEU A 36 -5.47 16.17 8.84
N GLY A 37 -5.41 14.87 9.14
CA GLY A 37 -6.15 14.30 10.26
C GLY A 37 -5.46 14.60 11.60
N ARG A 38 -6.17 15.25 12.51
CA ARG A 38 -5.66 15.53 13.84
C ARG A 38 -6.75 15.41 14.89
N GLN A 39 -6.50 14.63 15.93
CA GLN A 39 -7.45 14.45 17.06
C GLN A 39 -8.90 14.18 16.58
N GLY A 40 -9.07 13.34 15.57
CA GLY A 40 -10.37 13.02 15.00
C GLY A 40 -10.99 14.10 14.09
N ARG A 41 -10.30 15.22 13.86
CA ARG A 41 -10.73 16.30 12.97
C ARG A 41 -9.92 16.32 11.68
N LEU A 42 -10.54 16.73 10.58
CA LEU A 42 -9.87 17.04 9.33
C LEU A 42 -9.61 18.55 9.28
N LEU A 43 -8.36 18.92 9.08
CA LEU A 43 -7.93 20.32 9.01
C LEU A 43 -7.41 20.62 7.61
N VAL A 44 -7.95 21.64 6.98
CA VAL A 44 -7.36 22.30 5.81
C VAL A 44 -6.42 23.37 6.33
N MET A 45 -5.16 23.29 5.94
CA MET A 45 -4.16 24.27 6.38
C MET A 45 -3.72 25.11 5.20
N PRO A 46 -4.20 26.34 5.08
CA PRO A 46 -3.84 27.24 3.98
C PRO A 46 -2.31 27.36 3.86
N ILE A 47 -1.80 27.39 2.63
CA ILE A 47 -0.38 27.46 2.27
C ILE A 47 0.36 26.12 2.50
N VAL A 48 0.20 25.47 3.65
CA VAL A 48 0.86 24.18 3.95
C VAL A 48 0.38 23.08 2.99
N GLU A 49 -0.86 23.15 2.52
CA GLU A 49 -1.41 22.25 1.51
C GLU A 49 -0.76 22.38 0.12
N LEU A 50 -0.06 23.48 -0.14
CA LEU A 50 0.66 23.74 -1.39
C LEU A 50 2.04 23.09 -1.43
N VAL A 51 2.52 22.59 -0.30
CA VAL A 51 3.81 21.92 -0.22
C VAL A 51 3.74 20.57 -0.92
N ASN A 52 4.71 20.31 -1.80
CA ASN A 52 4.74 19.08 -2.57
C ASN A 52 5.39 17.93 -1.80
N HIS A 53 5.12 16.71 -2.27
CA HIS A 53 5.65 15.50 -1.68
C HIS A 53 6.99 15.09 -2.28
N ALA A 54 7.92 14.66 -1.39
CA ALA A 54 9.05 13.84 -1.79
C ALA A 54 9.28 12.72 -0.76
N PRO A 55 9.53 11.47 -1.19
CA PRO A 55 9.74 10.34 -0.29
C PRO A 55 10.95 10.48 0.64
N SER A 56 11.95 11.27 0.21
CA SER A 56 13.17 11.56 0.96
C SER A 56 13.09 12.80 1.84
N ALA A 57 12.02 13.59 1.73
CA ALA A 57 11.87 14.82 2.51
C ALA A 57 11.57 14.51 3.99
N ALA A 58 11.74 15.53 4.84
CA ALA A 58 11.37 15.45 6.24
C ALA A 58 9.86 15.25 6.42
N ASN A 59 9.48 14.63 7.51
CA ASN A 59 8.06 14.54 7.91
C ASN A 59 7.54 15.90 8.37
N TRP A 60 6.22 16.01 8.43
CA TRP A 60 5.55 17.09 9.13
C TRP A 60 5.97 17.13 10.60
N GLU A 61 6.18 18.33 11.11
CA GLU A 61 6.45 18.57 12.53
C GLU A 61 5.18 19.03 13.24
N THR A 62 4.88 18.42 14.38
CA THR A 62 3.81 18.89 15.26
C THR A 62 4.40 19.85 16.27
N ARG A 63 3.89 21.05 16.32
CA ARG A 63 4.33 22.09 17.28
C ARG A 63 3.56 21.98 18.60
N PRO A 64 4.14 22.44 19.73
CA PRO A 64 3.49 22.38 21.05
C PRO A 64 2.11 23.04 21.11
N ASN A 65 1.93 24.17 20.38
CA ASN A 65 0.64 24.88 20.26
C ASN A 65 -0.38 24.16 19.38
N GLY A 66 -0.05 22.99 18.92
CA GLY A 66 -0.94 22.21 18.08
C GLY A 66 -0.85 22.51 16.60
N GLY A 67 0.01 23.38 16.15
CA GLY A 67 0.28 23.63 14.73
C GLY A 67 1.04 22.48 14.09
N VAL A 68 0.98 22.43 12.76
CA VAL A 68 1.80 21.56 11.93
C VAL A 68 2.69 22.45 11.08
N GLY A 69 3.92 22.06 10.88
CA GLY A 69 4.87 22.87 10.13
C GLY A 69 6.01 22.04 9.55
N ILE A 70 6.88 22.72 8.86
CA ILE A 70 8.14 22.20 8.34
C ILE A 70 9.21 23.15 8.86
N SER A 71 10.24 22.63 9.52
CA SER A 71 11.35 23.45 10.01
C SER A 71 12.44 23.58 8.97
N GLY A 72 13.29 24.60 9.17
CA GLY A 72 14.49 24.90 8.38
C GLY A 72 14.30 25.99 7.35
N LEU A 73 15.40 26.69 7.09
CA LEU A 73 15.50 27.65 5.96
C LEU A 73 15.57 26.86 4.65
N ARG A 74 14.67 27.19 3.72
CA ARG A 74 14.60 26.52 2.42
C ARG A 74 14.70 27.54 1.30
N GLN A 75 15.55 27.24 0.33
CA GLN A 75 15.58 27.95 -0.94
C GLN A 75 14.95 27.03 -2.01
N GLY A 76 14.04 27.57 -2.80
CA GLY A 76 13.34 26.84 -3.85
C GLY A 76 12.07 26.12 -3.37
N GLU A 77 11.73 25.01 -4.01
CA GLU A 77 10.53 24.25 -3.71
C GLU A 77 10.57 23.61 -2.34
N ILE A 78 9.50 23.79 -1.57
CA ILE A 78 9.37 23.18 -0.25
C ILE A 78 8.75 21.80 -0.43
N LEU A 79 9.47 20.77 0.02
CA LEU A 79 9.05 19.37 -0.06
C LEU A 79 8.90 18.79 1.34
N VAL A 80 7.88 17.95 1.49
CA VAL A 80 7.62 17.23 2.74
C VAL A 80 7.16 15.80 2.43
N LYS A 81 7.40 14.90 3.33
CA LYS A 81 6.85 13.55 3.24
C LYS A 81 5.39 13.56 3.75
N TYR A 82 4.42 13.38 2.86
CA TYR A 82 2.99 13.43 3.23
C TYR A 82 2.57 12.36 4.24
N SER A 83 3.08 11.14 4.05
CA SER A 83 2.79 10.00 4.91
C SER A 83 3.73 8.85 4.60
N ASN A 84 3.75 7.86 5.46
CA ASN A 84 4.37 6.56 5.18
C ASN A 84 3.38 5.72 4.34
N ALA A 85 3.37 5.92 3.04
CA ALA A 85 2.56 5.16 2.09
C ALA A 85 3.46 4.27 1.24
N ASP A 86 2.87 3.26 0.64
CA ASP A 86 3.49 2.52 -0.46
C ASP A 86 3.12 3.17 -1.81
N PRO A 87 3.75 2.79 -2.93
CA PRO A 87 3.50 3.39 -4.24
C PRO A 87 2.03 3.36 -4.66
N LEU A 88 1.34 2.22 -4.50
CA LEU A 88 -0.07 2.10 -4.88
C LEU A 88 -0.99 2.94 -4.01
N ARG A 89 -0.75 3.00 -2.72
CA ARG A 89 -1.53 3.87 -1.82
C ARG A 89 -1.29 5.34 -2.13
N ARG A 90 -0.06 5.70 -2.51
CA ARG A 90 0.26 7.06 -2.97
C ARG A 90 -0.56 7.41 -4.19
N LEU A 91 -0.55 6.54 -5.20
CA LEU A 91 -1.32 6.74 -6.41
C LEU A 91 -2.82 6.83 -6.14
N MET A 92 -3.37 5.87 -5.39
CA MET A 92 -4.81 5.82 -5.12
C MET A 92 -5.32 6.94 -4.22
N GLY A 93 -4.51 7.39 -3.26
CA GLY A 93 -4.86 8.44 -2.32
C GLY A 93 -4.65 9.85 -2.85
N TYR A 94 -3.59 10.05 -3.62
CA TYR A 94 -3.15 11.39 -4.04
C TYR A 94 -3.15 11.59 -5.56
N GLY A 95 -3.29 10.53 -6.35
CA GLY A 95 -3.39 10.62 -7.81
C GLY A 95 -2.06 10.77 -8.54
N PHE A 96 -0.93 10.53 -7.90
CA PHE A 96 0.39 10.57 -8.53
C PHE A 96 1.28 9.41 -8.08
N ASN A 97 2.22 9.02 -8.93
CA ASN A 97 3.23 8.01 -8.65
C ASN A 97 4.41 8.63 -7.90
N ALA A 98 4.93 7.89 -6.93
CA ALA A 98 6.20 8.19 -6.28
C ALA A 98 6.89 6.88 -5.88
N PRO A 99 8.22 6.75 -6.08
CA PRO A 99 8.97 5.56 -5.71
C PRO A 99 9.18 5.50 -4.20
N GLU A 100 8.15 5.11 -3.49
CA GLU A 100 8.18 4.99 -2.03
C GLU A 100 9.13 3.86 -1.59
N PRO A 101 9.82 4.02 -0.45
CA PRO A 101 10.82 3.04 -0.02
C PRO A 101 10.23 1.77 0.61
N MET A 102 8.91 1.67 0.76
CA MET A 102 8.23 0.59 1.47
C MET A 102 7.05 0.04 0.69
N ALA A 103 6.73 -1.22 0.93
CA ALA A 103 5.55 -1.88 0.40
C ALA A 103 4.78 -2.56 1.53
N PHE A 104 3.49 -2.25 1.63
CA PHE A 104 2.56 -2.95 2.49
C PHE A 104 1.74 -3.98 1.71
N SER A 105 1.13 -4.92 2.41
CA SER A 105 0.28 -5.91 1.77
C SER A 105 -0.96 -5.29 1.14
N LEU A 106 -1.37 -5.85 0.01
CA LEU A 106 -2.71 -5.78 -0.52
C LEU A 106 -3.65 -6.68 0.32
N LYS A 107 -4.96 -6.51 0.15
CA LYS A 107 -5.92 -7.44 0.74
C LYS A 107 -5.87 -8.76 -0.04
N VAL A 108 -5.45 -9.83 0.64
CA VAL A 108 -5.40 -11.18 0.07
C VAL A 108 -6.00 -12.21 1.01
N HIS A 109 -6.46 -13.31 0.45
CA HIS A 109 -6.94 -14.49 1.16
C HIS A 109 -6.03 -15.66 0.83
N LEU A 110 -5.60 -16.39 1.83
CA LEU A 110 -4.74 -17.57 1.64
C LEU A 110 -5.04 -18.65 2.71
N GLN A 111 -4.39 -19.78 2.59
CA GLN A 111 -4.44 -20.86 3.57
C GLN A 111 -3.05 -21.02 4.18
N HIS A 112 -2.98 -21.08 5.50
CA HIS A 112 -1.74 -21.39 6.23
C HIS A 112 -1.99 -22.59 7.14
N ARG A 113 -1.31 -23.71 6.85
CA ARG A 113 -1.44 -24.96 7.61
C ARG A 113 -2.89 -25.41 7.83
N GLY A 114 -3.73 -25.28 6.79
CA GLY A 114 -5.15 -25.64 6.82
C GLY A 114 -6.07 -24.59 7.46
N GLN A 115 -5.53 -23.50 8.00
CA GLN A 115 -6.29 -22.39 8.56
C GLN A 115 -6.47 -21.27 7.55
N PRO A 116 -7.70 -20.76 7.34
CA PRO A 116 -7.92 -19.57 6.50
C PRO A 116 -7.23 -18.33 7.07
N VAL A 117 -6.60 -17.57 6.22
CA VAL A 117 -5.93 -16.30 6.56
C VAL A 117 -6.51 -15.17 5.73
N LEU A 118 -6.99 -14.13 6.40
CA LEU A 118 -7.35 -12.86 5.80
C LEU A 118 -6.25 -11.85 6.07
N VAL A 119 -5.53 -11.46 5.04
CA VAL A 119 -4.63 -10.33 5.11
C VAL A 119 -5.39 -9.06 4.74
N GLN A 120 -5.47 -8.12 5.66
CA GLN A 120 -6.09 -6.83 5.41
C GLN A 120 -5.07 -5.92 4.75
N GLY A 121 -5.34 -5.57 3.51
CA GLY A 121 -4.56 -4.56 2.80
C GLY A 121 -4.78 -3.17 3.38
N GLY A 122 -3.81 -2.30 3.21
CA GLY A 122 -3.89 -0.96 3.76
C GLY A 122 -4.74 0.00 2.93
N GLY A 123 -6.01 -0.29 2.80
CA GLY A 123 -7.00 0.65 2.28
C GLY A 123 -7.76 1.29 3.44
N GLY A 124 -7.85 2.61 3.47
CA GLY A 124 -8.67 3.32 4.44
C GLY A 124 -7.88 4.11 5.50
N ARG A 125 -8.61 4.73 6.43
CA ARG A 125 -8.14 5.71 7.43
C ARG A 125 -7.15 5.18 8.50
N HIS A 126 -6.80 3.90 8.46
CA HIS A 126 -6.00 3.23 9.49
C HIS A 126 -4.50 3.10 9.09
N TRP A 127 -3.96 4.10 8.45
CA TRP A 127 -2.58 4.15 7.92
C TRP A 127 -1.48 4.03 8.98
N PHE A 128 -1.83 4.09 10.25
CA PHE A 128 -0.88 4.12 11.36
C PHE A 128 -0.99 2.92 12.30
N GLN A 129 -1.81 1.93 11.95
CA GLN A 129 -1.86 0.72 12.76
C GLN A 129 -0.59 -0.11 12.53
N PRO A 130 0.10 -0.50 13.59
CA PRO A 130 1.23 -1.41 13.46
C PRO A 130 0.76 -2.75 12.88
N THR A 131 1.67 -3.48 12.25
CA THR A 131 1.42 -4.87 11.87
C THR A 131 0.94 -5.64 13.09
N GLY A 132 -0.19 -6.29 12.98
CA GLY A 132 -0.77 -7.12 14.02
C GLY A 132 -1.31 -8.42 13.44
N VAL A 133 -1.33 -9.49 14.23
CA VAL A 133 -1.94 -10.75 13.85
C VAL A 133 -2.91 -11.16 14.94
N GLU A 134 -4.16 -11.38 14.56
CA GLU A 134 -5.23 -11.83 15.45
C GLU A 134 -5.62 -13.26 15.12
N GLN A 135 -5.67 -14.11 16.15
CA GLN A 135 -6.23 -15.44 16.04
C GLN A 135 -7.72 -15.38 16.39
N GLN A 136 -8.58 -15.61 15.42
CA GLN A 136 -10.01 -15.86 15.62
C GLN A 136 -10.27 -17.37 15.58
N LYS A 137 -11.41 -17.83 16.07
CA LYS A 137 -11.72 -19.28 16.20
C LYS A 137 -11.44 -20.10 14.94
N GLU A 138 -11.76 -19.56 13.76
CA GLU A 138 -11.68 -20.28 12.48
C GLU A 138 -10.69 -19.70 11.49
N ARG A 139 -10.08 -18.56 11.79
CA ARG A 139 -9.16 -17.87 10.86
C ARG A 139 -8.13 -17.02 11.55
N LEU A 140 -7.05 -16.72 10.83
CA LEU A 140 -6.11 -15.66 11.18
C LEU A 140 -6.48 -14.36 10.44
N ILE A 141 -6.34 -13.23 11.11
CA ILE A 141 -6.42 -11.91 10.50
C ILE A 141 -5.07 -11.23 10.65
N VAL A 142 -4.47 -10.86 9.54
CA VAL A 142 -3.19 -10.14 9.50
C VAL A 142 -3.45 -8.70 9.08
N HIS A 143 -3.13 -7.76 9.96
CA HIS A 143 -3.37 -6.33 9.75
C HIS A 143 -2.15 -5.67 9.10
N GLN A 144 -2.30 -5.22 7.87
CA GLN A 144 -1.39 -4.34 7.13
C GLN A 144 0.12 -4.68 7.28
N PRO A 145 0.55 -5.92 7.03
CA PRO A 145 1.95 -6.26 7.18
C PRO A 145 2.81 -5.44 6.22
N LEU A 146 3.91 -4.91 6.74
CA LEU A 146 4.98 -4.36 5.92
C LEU A 146 5.70 -5.53 5.26
N LEU A 147 5.78 -5.55 3.93
CA LEU A 147 6.37 -6.66 3.17
C LEU A 147 7.72 -6.33 2.55
N GLY A 148 8.00 -5.05 2.29
CA GLY A 148 9.27 -4.59 1.74
C GLY A 148 9.67 -3.25 2.33
N PHE A 149 10.98 -3.04 2.54
CA PHE A 149 11.51 -1.76 3.00
C PHE A 149 12.96 -1.56 2.54
N ARG A 150 13.18 -0.70 1.55
CA ARG A 150 14.50 -0.45 0.95
C ARG A 150 15.56 0.00 1.95
N LYS A 151 15.19 0.84 2.93
CA LYS A 151 16.13 1.39 3.93
C LYS A 151 16.46 0.43 5.06
N GLY A 152 15.71 -0.65 5.19
CA GLY A 152 15.92 -1.65 6.23
C GLY A 152 15.28 -3.00 5.85
N PRO A 153 15.90 -3.75 4.93
CA PRO A 153 15.28 -4.95 4.33
C PRO A 153 15.00 -6.08 5.31
N LYS A 154 15.62 -6.07 6.51
CA LYS A 154 15.32 -7.03 7.59
C LYS A 154 14.11 -6.63 8.42
N LEU A 155 13.74 -5.34 8.42
CA LEU A 155 12.70 -4.81 9.29
C LEU A 155 11.32 -5.45 9.08
N PRO A 156 10.84 -5.69 7.84
CA PRO A 156 9.54 -6.32 7.62
C PRO A 156 9.40 -7.67 8.32
N LYS A 157 10.40 -8.55 8.17
CA LYS A 157 10.42 -9.88 8.81
C LYS A 157 10.46 -9.77 10.34
N SER A 158 11.28 -8.86 10.87
CA SER A 158 11.38 -8.65 12.32
C SER A 158 10.07 -8.16 12.93
N LEU A 159 9.39 -7.19 12.29
CA LEU A 159 8.09 -6.70 12.74
C LEU A 159 7.02 -7.79 12.68
N PHE A 160 7.04 -8.62 11.63
CA PHE A 160 6.09 -9.71 11.49
C PHE A 160 6.29 -10.80 12.55
N LEU A 161 7.55 -11.16 12.84
CA LEU A 161 7.89 -12.08 13.93
C LEU A 161 7.34 -11.59 15.28
N VAL A 162 7.51 -10.30 15.59
CA VAL A 162 6.97 -9.70 16.82
C VAL A 162 5.44 -9.74 16.83
N ALA A 163 4.79 -9.45 15.69
CA ALA A 163 3.34 -9.49 15.58
C ALA A 163 2.73 -10.89 15.76
N CYS A 164 3.51 -11.93 15.52
CA CYS A 164 3.08 -13.33 15.70
C CYS A 164 3.43 -13.92 17.07
N GLN A 165 4.07 -13.15 17.96
CA GLN A 165 4.43 -13.66 19.29
C GLN A 165 3.20 -14.09 20.08
N GLY A 166 3.28 -15.27 20.69
CA GLY A 166 2.20 -15.83 21.50
C GLY A 166 1.08 -16.51 20.72
N LEU A 167 1.15 -16.57 19.39
CA LEU A 167 0.20 -17.32 18.57
C LEU A 167 0.59 -18.80 18.52
N ASN A 168 -0.39 -19.68 18.70
CA ASN A 168 -0.23 -21.11 18.57
C ASN A 168 -0.48 -21.55 17.12
N ASN A 169 0.25 -22.58 16.65
CA ASN A 169 0.10 -23.18 15.31
C ASN A 169 0.39 -22.24 14.12
N VAL A 170 1.08 -21.13 14.36
CA VAL A 170 1.53 -20.21 13.31
C VAL A 170 3.05 -20.35 13.17
N GLU A 171 3.51 -20.65 11.96
CA GLU A 171 4.92 -20.50 11.62
C GLU A 171 5.13 -19.13 10.96
N PRO A 172 5.64 -18.14 11.69
CA PRO A 172 5.61 -16.75 11.24
C PRO A 172 6.34 -16.52 9.92
N MET A 173 7.48 -17.17 9.71
CA MET A 173 8.28 -16.95 8.50
C MET A 173 7.64 -17.59 7.28
N GLU A 174 7.05 -18.79 7.43
CA GLU A 174 6.30 -19.45 6.38
C GLU A 174 5.07 -18.61 5.97
N LEU A 175 4.33 -18.12 6.96
CA LEU A 175 3.17 -17.24 6.71
C LEU A 175 3.57 -15.94 6.03
N PHE A 176 4.66 -15.31 6.48
CA PHE A 176 5.18 -14.10 5.86
C PHE A 176 5.51 -14.31 4.37
N GLU A 177 6.23 -15.41 4.05
CA GLU A 177 6.60 -15.76 2.68
C GLU A 177 5.36 -16.04 1.80
N GLN A 178 4.34 -16.71 2.35
CA GLN A 178 3.07 -16.95 1.66
C GLN A 178 2.36 -15.63 1.34
N ILE A 179 2.32 -14.70 2.30
CA ILE A 179 1.72 -13.38 2.11
C ILE A 179 2.49 -12.59 1.04
N HIS A 180 3.81 -12.60 1.12
CA HIS A 180 4.67 -11.91 0.16
C HIS A 180 4.44 -12.45 -1.26
N ARG A 181 4.48 -13.76 -1.45
CA ARG A 181 4.23 -14.43 -2.73
C ARG A 181 2.82 -14.09 -3.28
N ALA A 182 1.80 -14.16 -2.44
CA ALA A 182 0.43 -13.82 -2.85
C ALA A 182 0.33 -12.37 -3.33
N ASN A 183 1.01 -11.44 -2.67
CA ASN A 183 1.04 -10.04 -3.09
C ASN A 183 1.75 -9.84 -4.44
N THR A 184 2.90 -10.49 -4.63
CA THR A 184 3.62 -10.45 -5.90
C THR A 184 2.76 -10.96 -7.05
N LEU A 185 2.10 -12.10 -6.87
CA LEU A 185 1.19 -12.66 -7.89
C LEU A 185 0.02 -11.74 -8.22
N GLU A 186 -0.60 -11.11 -7.22
CA GLU A 186 -1.70 -10.18 -7.46
C GLU A 186 -1.26 -8.93 -8.24
N LEU A 187 -0.06 -8.43 -7.99
CA LEU A 187 0.50 -7.30 -8.74
C LEU A 187 0.81 -7.67 -10.19
N VAL A 188 1.39 -8.84 -10.41
CA VAL A 188 1.63 -9.37 -11.76
C VAL A 188 0.31 -9.57 -12.51
N ASN A 189 -0.71 -10.14 -11.87
CA ASN A 189 -2.05 -10.28 -12.44
C ASN A 189 -2.69 -8.93 -12.80
N LEU A 190 -2.48 -7.88 -11.99
CA LEU A 190 -2.94 -6.53 -12.31
C LEU A 190 -2.22 -5.96 -13.53
N LEU A 191 -0.91 -6.15 -13.63
CA LEU A 191 -0.12 -5.72 -14.79
C LEU A 191 -0.63 -6.37 -16.08
N HIS A 192 -0.85 -7.68 -16.08
CA HIS A 192 -1.43 -8.39 -17.24
C HIS A 192 -2.81 -7.84 -17.66
N GLN A 193 -3.68 -7.53 -16.66
CA GLN A 193 -4.97 -6.92 -16.97
C GLN A 193 -4.83 -5.49 -17.52
N LEU A 194 -3.76 -4.78 -17.18
CA LEU A 194 -3.48 -3.44 -17.68
C LEU A 194 -2.89 -3.44 -19.08
N ASP A 195 -2.32 -4.55 -19.56
CA ASP A 195 -1.77 -4.64 -20.93
C ASP A 195 -2.85 -4.42 -21.99
N ALA A 196 -4.10 -4.81 -21.69
CA ALA A 196 -5.25 -4.59 -22.57
C ALA A 196 -5.91 -3.21 -22.42
N VAL A 197 -5.40 -2.33 -21.53
CA VAL A 197 -6.01 -1.04 -21.24
C VAL A 197 -5.06 0.10 -21.62
N ALA A 198 -5.50 0.96 -22.52
CA ALA A 198 -4.74 2.15 -22.94
C ALA A 198 -5.17 3.40 -22.17
N GLY A 199 -4.26 4.37 -22.07
CA GLY A 199 -4.51 5.71 -21.59
C GLY A 199 -3.75 6.06 -20.31
N LYS A 200 -3.62 7.36 -20.05
CA LYS A 200 -2.79 7.93 -18.98
C LYS A 200 -3.04 7.30 -17.59
N THR A 201 -4.30 7.03 -17.25
CA THR A 201 -4.64 6.42 -15.96
C THR A 201 -4.15 4.97 -15.86
N ALA A 202 -4.23 4.20 -16.96
CA ALA A 202 -3.70 2.85 -17.02
C ALA A 202 -2.17 2.85 -16.89
N ASP A 203 -1.49 3.80 -17.55
CA ASP A 203 -0.03 3.96 -17.44
C ASP A 203 0.39 4.34 -16.03
N GLN A 204 -0.31 5.24 -15.38
CA GLN A 204 -0.06 5.58 -13.99
C GLN A 204 -0.23 4.37 -13.07
N LEU A 205 -1.29 3.58 -13.26
CA LEU A 205 -1.53 2.39 -12.45
C LEU A 205 -0.48 1.31 -12.71
N ARG A 206 -0.07 1.12 -13.97
CA ARG A 206 1.03 0.22 -14.35
C ARG A 206 2.33 0.61 -13.64
N ASN A 207 2.71 1.89 -13.70
CA ASN A 207 3.89 2.39 -12.99
C ASN A 207 3.78 2.20 -11.48
N GLY A 208 2.61 2.46 -10.88
CA GLY A 208 2.37 2.21 -9.46
C GLY A 208 2.53 0.73 -9.07
N CYS A 209 2.10 -0.20 -9.92
CA CYS A 209 2.30 -1.65 -9.70
C CYS A 209 3.79 -2.03 -9.81
N LEU A 210 4.51 -1.48 -10.77
CA LEU A 210 5.95 -1.72 -10.95
C LEU A 210 6.75 -1.17 -9.76
N ASP A 211 6.49 0.06 -9.34
CA ASP A 211 7.12 0.67 -8.16
C ASP A 211 6.83 -0.16 -6.88
N GLN A 212 5.61 -0.72 -6.76
CA GLN A 212 5.22 -1.59 -5.65
C GLN A 212 5.99 -2.92 -5.68
N LEU A 213 6.14 -3.54 -6.85
CA LEU A 213 6.95 -4.76 -7.03
C LEU A 213 8.42 -4.50 -6.71
N GLU A 214 8.97 -3.38 -7.16
CA GLU A 214 10.33 -2.98 -6.80
C GLU A 214 10.49 -2.85 -5.28
N ALA A 215 9.55 -2.16 -4.61
CA ALA A 215 9.59 -2.01 -3.17
C ALA A 215 9.47 -3.37 -2.42
N LEU A 216 8.70 -4.34 -2.93
CA LEU A 216 8.62 -5.70 -2.42
C LEU A 216 9.95 -6.45 -2.57
N SER A 217 10.67 -6.27 -3.69
CA SER A 217 11.92 -6.97 -3.98
C SER A 217 13.08 -6.61 -3.01
N HIS A 218 12.95 -5.53 -2.26
CA HIS A 218 13.94 -5.08 -1.28
C HIS A 218 13.96 -5.90 0.02
N GLN A 219 13.60 -7.17 -0.04
CA GLN A 219 13.80 -8.12 1.04
C GLN A 219 15.09 -8.92 0.87
N VAL A 220 15.73 -9.22 1.98
CA VAL A 220 16.88 -10.13 1.98
C VAL A 220 16.39 -11.52 1.56
N GLY A 221 16.83 -11.99 0.41
CA GLY A 221 16.60 -13.34 -0.10
C GLY A 221 15.60 -13.47 -1.27
N HIS A 222 14.83 -12.44 -1.62
CA HIS A 222 13.73 -12.58 -2.60
C HIS A 222 13.98 -12.04 -4.01
N ARG A 223 15.17 -11.60 -4.33
CA ARG A 223 15.48 -11.14 -5.70
C ARG A 223 15.28 -12.24 -6.75
N GLN A 224 15.43 -13.50 -6.36
CA GLN A 224 15.30 -14.66 -7.25
C GLN A 224 13.83 -15.06 -7.48
N ASP A 225 12.94 -14.84 -6.49
CA ASP A 225 11.55 -15.31 -6.58
C ASP A 225 10.67 -14.44 -7.48
N VAL A 226 10.98 -13.14 -7.61
CA VAL A 226 10.29 -12.25 -8.57
C VAL A 226 10.62 -12.65 -10.00
N LEU A 227 11.90 -12.92 -10.29
CA LEU A 227 12.36 -13.39 -11.60
C LEU A 227 11.81 -14.79 -11.95
N ASN A 228 11.67 -15.67 -10.96
CA ASN A 228 11.10 -17.01 -11.14
C ASN A 228 9.58 -16.97 -11.36
N ALA A 229 8.87 -16.02 -10.76
CA ALA A 229 7.43 -15.82 -11.00
C ALA A 229 7.17 -15.31 -12.42
N GLU A 230 7.98 -14.39 -12.93
CA GLU A 230 7.91 -13.91 -14.33
C GLU A 230 8.24 -15.03 -15.32
N SER A 231 9.23 -15.89 -15.02
CA SER A 231 9.61 -17.01 -15.86
C SER A 231 8.54 -18.12 -15.90
N ALA A 232 7.90 -18.41 -14.76
CA ALA A 232 6.85 -19.42 -14.67
C ALA A 232 5.56 -19.03 -15.41
N MET A 233 5.32 -17.74 -15.61
CA MET A 233 4.15 -17.23 -16.34
C MET A 233 4.39 -17.08 -17.86
N SER A 234 5.65 -17.13 -18.31
CA SER A 234 6.01 -17.09 -19.74
C SER A 234 6.01 -18.46 -20.40
N GLU A 235 5.83 -19.57 -19.66
CA GLU A 235 5.63 -20.89 -20.27
C GLU A 235 4.19 -21.03 -20.77
N PRO A 236 3.98 -21.24 -22.09
CA PRO A 236 2.65 -21.48 -22.63
C PRO A 236 2.08 -22.76 -22.02
N GLN A 237 0.91 -22.66 -21.40
CA GLN A 237 0.17 -23.84 -20.93
C GLN A 237 0.00 -24.80 -22.09
N ARG A 238 0.66 -25.96 -22.03
CA ARG A 238 0.41 -27.05 -22.99
C ARG A 238 -1.06 -27.49 -22.83
N PRO A 239 -1.80 -27.56 -23.91
CA PRO A 239 -3.16 -28.10 -23.83
C PRO A 239 -3.09 -29.54 -23.34
N LEU A 240 -3.90 -29.84 -22.33
CA LEU A 240 -4.14 -31.19 -21.86
C LEU A 240 -4.74 -32.01 -23.02
N GLN A 241 -4.02 -33.03 -23.44
CA GLN A 241 -4.50 -34.06 -24.35
C GLN A 241 -5.42 -35.04 -23.63
#